data_7f16b11560c0fedf2df90983a68ad698
#
_entry.id   7f16b11560c0fedf2df90983a68ad698
#
_cell.length_a   1.000
_cell.length_b   1.000
_cell.length_c   1.000
_cell.angle_alpha   90.00
_cell.angle_beta   90.00
_cell.angle_gamma   90.00
#
_symmetry.space_group_name_H-M   'P 1'
#
loop_
_entity.id
_entity.type
_entity.pdbx_description
1 polymer ?
#
loop_
_entity_poly.entity_id
_entity_poly.type
_entity_poly.pdbx_seq_one_letter_code
_entity_poly.pdbx_strand_id
1 'polypeptide(L)'
;MRVLLTSAGLETEEIKACFVDMAGKEMSFVKALFIPTAAIDADAIGVLPKCMNDLLKCGILNKNIDVCDLHAGMEFEKLKQYDVVYLCGGNTHYLLERINATGFHEPLKAYIKDNGLVIGVSAGSLIFSNNLENNLGLIDTKLDVHCVMGEKRGKVTYPLKENVKLTNTCALVIRDFPDDMEIIGE
;
A
#
# COMPACT_ATOMS: atom_id res chain seq x y z
N MET A 1 -5.16 -12.42 -3.65
CA MET A 1 -4.95 -10.95 -3.56
C MET A 1 -3.47 -10.65 -3.39
N ARG A 2 -3.02 -9.43 -3.64
CA ARG A 2 -1.61 -9.05 -3.49
C ARG A 2 -1.53 -7.67 -2.86
N VAL A 3 -1.29 -7.63 -1.54
CA VAL A 3 -1.22 -6.36 -0.79
C VAL A 3 0.05 -6.34 0.05
N LEU A 4 0.78 -5.23 -0.03
CA LEU A 4 2.01 -4.97 0.71
C LEU A 4 1.82 -3.70 1.54
N LEU A 5 1.71 -3.82 2.85
CA LEU A 5 1.51 -2.71 3.78
C LEU A 5 2.82 -2.40 4.50
N THR A 6 3.30 -1.17 4.37
CA THR A 6 4.60 -0.71 4.87
C THR A 6 4.45 0.54 5.73
N SER A 7 5.43 0.80 6.60
CA SER A 7 5.53 2.08 7.30
C SER A 7 6.14 3.17 6.42
N ALA A 8 7.25 2.87 5.73
CA ALA A 8 8.08 3.88 5.09
C ALA A 8 8.32 3.64 3.59
N GLY A 9 7.56 2.72 2.96
CA GLY A 9 7.72 2.33 1.57
C GLY A 9 8.68 1.15 1.39
N LEU A 10 9.39 1.10 0.27
CA LEU A 10 10.28 0.00 -0.08
C LEU A 10 11.70 0.23 0.48
N GLU A 11 11.82 0.33 1.81
CA GLU A 11 13.06 0.73 2.49
C GLU A 11 14.19 -0.28 2.38
N THR A 12 13.88 -1.58 2.48
CA THR A 12 14.89 -2.63 2.51
C THR A 12 14.92 -3.41 1.20
N GLU A 13 16.06 -4.05 0.93
CA GLU A 13 16.20 -4.93 -0.25
C GLU A 13 15.23 -6.11 -0.19
N GLU A 14 14.89 -6.59 1.02
CA GLU A 14 13.91 -7.66 1.19
C GLU A 14 12.50 -7.21 0.80
N ILE A 15 12.06 -6.02 1.24
CA ILE A 15 10.75 -5.47 0.87
C ILE A 15 10.68 -5.21 -0.65
N LYS A 16 11.77 -4.69 -1.26
CA LYS A 16 11.85 -4.51 -2.71
C LYS A 16 11.77 -5.84 -3.46
N ALA A 17 12.52 -6.84 -3.00
CA ALA A 17 12.51 -8.17 -3.62
C ALA A 17 11.12 -8.81 -3.52
N CYS A 18 10.45 -8.68 -2.38
CA CYS A 18 9.07 -9.12 -2.20
C CYS A 18 8.11 -8.42 -3.18
N PHE A 19 8.23 -7.09 -3.32
CA PHE A 19 7.43 -6.33 -4.29
C PHE A 19 7.65 -6.81 -5.73
N VAL A 20 8.90 -7.00 -6.14
CA VAL A 20 9.26 -7.50 -7.48
C VAL A 20 8.69 -8.90 -7.72
N ASP A 21 8.79 -9.79 -6.73
CA ASP A 21 8.21 -11.14 -6.79
C ASP A 21 6.67 -11.07 -6.92
N MET A 22 6.01 -10.23 -6.11
CA MET A 22 4.57 -10.04 -6.16
C MET A 22 4.10 -9.43 -7.49
N ALA A 23 4.90 -8.59 -8.15
CA ALA A 23 4.58 -8.03 -9.46
C ALA A 23 4.51 -9.13 -10.55
N GLY A 24 5.35 -10.17 -10.42
CA GLY A 24 5.27 -11.39 -11.24
C GLY A 24 5.60 -11.20 -12.72
N LYS A 25 6.27 -10.10 -13.07
CA LYS A 25 6.72 -9.80 -14.44
C LYS A 25 7.94 -8.87 -14.42
N GLU A 26 8.58 -8.72 -15.56
CA GLU A 26 9.71 -7.80 -15.69
C GLU A 26 9.29 -6.37 -15.37
N MET A 27 10.01 -5.72 -14.45
CA MET A 27 9.62 -4.42 -13.89
C MET A 27 9.57 -3.30 -14.92
N SER A 28 10.35 -3.39 -16.00
CA SER A 28 10.30 -2.42 -17.11
C SER A 28 8.96 -2.39 -17.86
N PHE A 29 8.14 -3.44 -17.74
CA PHE A 29 6.79 -3.53 -18.30
C PHE A 29 5.68 -3.30 -17.27
N VAL A 30 6.01 -3.15 -15.99
CA VAL A 30 5.02 -2.84 -14.94
C VAL A 30 4.48 -1.43 -15.15
N LYS A 31 3.15 -1.30 -15.13
CA LYS A 31 2.45 -0.01 -15.10
C LYS A 31 1.99 0.27 -13.68
N ALA A 32 2.38 1.42 -13.14
CA ALA A 32 2.06 1.83 -11.79
C ALA A 32 1.12 3.03 -11.76
N LEU A 33 0.12 2.99 -10.88
CA LEU A 33 -0.68 4.14 -10.50
C LEU A 33 -0.16 4.65 -9.15
N PHE A 34 0.43 5.85 -9.16
CA PHE A 34 0.97 6.52 -7.98
C PHE A 34 -0.06 7.50 -7.42
N ILE A 35 -0.51 7.29 -6.18
CA ILE A 35 -1.57 8.08 -5.54
C ILE A 35 -0.98 8.86 -4.37
N PRO A 36 -0.65 10.17 -4.54
CA PRO A 36 -0.06 11.02 -3.52
C PRO A 36 -1.08 11.72 -2.61
N THR A 37 -2.35 11.44 -2.76
CA THR A 37 -3.48 12.19 -2.16
C THR A 37 -3.37 12.43 -0.66
N ALA A 38 -2.72 11.53 0.10
CA ALA A 38 -2.49 11.72 1.53
C ALA A 38 -1.52 12.86 1.86
N ALA A 39 -0.66 13.25 0.92
CA ALA A 39 0.43 14.22 1.13
C ALA A 39 -0.08 15.65 0.99
N ILE A 40 -0.68 16.19 2.05
CA ILE A 40 -1.29 17.54 2.06
C ILE A 40 -0.48 18.60 2.85
N ASP A 41 0.52 18.19 3.59
CA ASP A 41 1.42 19.07 4.32
C ASP A 41 2.86 19.04 3.73
N ALA A 42 3.68 20.01 4.12
CA ALA A 42 5.02 20.20 3.56
C ALA A 42 5.93 18.98 3.79
N ASP A 43 5.83 18.34 4.94
CA ASP A 43 6.65 17.17 5.29
C ASP A 43 6.27 15.96 4.45
N ALA A 44 4.98 15.67 4.34
CA ALA A 44 4.46 14.58 3.51
C ALA A 44 4.76 14.81 2.01
N ILE A 45 4.59 16.04 1.52
CA ILE A 45 4.95 16.41 0.14
C ILE A 45 6.45 16.22 -0.09
N GLY A 46 7.29 16.59 0.88
CA GLY A 46 8.74 16.43 0.80
C GLY A 46 9.21 14.98 0.68
N VAL A 47 8.39 14.01 1.08
CA VAL A 47 8.70 12.56 0.97
C VAL A 47 8.27 11.96 -0.37
N LEU A 48 7.40 12.60 -1.15
CA LEU A 48 6.90 12.06 -2.42
C LEU A 48 8.01 11.68 -3.42
N PRO A 49 9.11 12.45 -3.58
CA PRO A 49 10.20 12.03 -4.45
C PRO A 49 10.84 10.71 -4.03
N LYS A 50 10.93 10.43 -2.72
CA LYS A 50 11.41 9.15 -2.21
C LYS A 50 10.46 8.02 -2.59
N CYS A 51 9.15 8.20 -2.37
CA CYS A 51 8.13 7.22 -2.76
C CYS A 51 8.15 6.92 -4.27
N MET A 52 8.32 7.94 -5.10
CA MET A 52 8.49 7.76 -6.55
C MET A 52 9.77 6.97 -6.87
N ASN A 53 10.88 7.28 -6.19
CA ASN A 53 12.14 6.57 -6.35
C ASN A 53 12.08 5.10 -5.92
N ASP A 54 11.19 4.72 -5.01
CA ASP A 54 10.97 3.33 -4.64
C ASP A 54 10.57 2.50 -5.87
N LEU A 55 9.63 3.00 -6.67
CA LEU A 55 9.19 2.35 -7.91
C LEU A 55 10.28 2.35 -8.99
N LEU A 56 10.94 3.49 -9.19
CA LEU A 56 11.99 3.64 -10.20
C LEU A 56 13.19 2.74 -9.92
N LYS A 57 13.63 2.64 -8.66
CA LYS A 57 14.74 1.76 -8.25
C LYS A 57 14.44 0.27 -8.38
N CYS A 58 13.17 -0.10 -8.33
CA CYS A 58 12.74 -1.48 -8.64
C CYS A 58 12.70 -1.76 -10.14
N GLY A 59 12.96 -0.78 -11.01
CA GLY A 59 13.06 -0.94 -12.46
C GLY A 59 11.82 -0.55 -13.25
N ILE A 60 10.78 0.01 -12.59
CA ILE A 60 9.63 0.57 -13.32
C ILE A 60 10.07 1.81 -14.08
N LEU A 61 9.76 1.87 -15.37
CA LEU A 61 10.12 3.02 -16.19
C LEU A 61 9.23 4.22 -15.85
N ASN A 62 9.81 5.42 -15.79
CA ASN A 62 9.08 6.65 -15.48
C ASN A 62 7.84 6.84 -16.38
N LYS A 63 7.93 6.49 -17.66
CA LYS A 63 6.80 6.56 -18.62
C LYS A 63 5.64 5.60 -18.32
N ASN A 64 5.87 4.64 -17.43
CA ASN A 64 4.88 3.64 -17.00
C ASN A 64 4.28 3.98 -15.63
N ILE A 65 4.58 5.14 -15.08
CA ILE A 65 4.03 5.61 -13.80
C ILE A 65 3.08 6.77 -14.07
N ASP A 66 1.79 6.54 -13.85
CA ASP A 66 0.79 7.61 -13.88
C ASP A 66 0.54 8.11 -12.46
N VAL A 67 0.40 9.42 -12.31
CA VAL A 67 0.07 10.07 -11.03
C VAL A 67 -1.41 10.39 -11.02
N CYS A 68 -2.11 9.98 -9.97
CA CYS A 68 -3.52 10.25 -9.79
C CYS A 68 -3.78 10.81 -8.39
N ASP A 69 -4.17 12.08 -8.33
CA ASP A 69 -4.75 12.63 -7.11
C ASP A 69 -6.27 12.39 -7.11
N LEU A 70 -6.81 11.86 -5.99
CA LEU A 70 -8.20 11.45 -5.88
C LEU A 70 -9.16 12.66 -5.71
N HIS A 71 -9.11 13.60 -6.65
CA HIS A 71 -10.11 14.67 -6.77
C HIS A 71 -11.39 14.19 -7.46
N ALA A 72 -11.28 13.14 -8.28
CA ALA A 72 -12.39 12.45 -8.92
C ALA A 72 -12.23 10.94 -8.77
N GLY A 73 -13.33 10.21 -8.90
CA GLY A 73 -13.32 8.75 -8.90
C GLY A 73 -12.62 8.16 -10.12
N MET A 74 -12.26 6.90 -10.01
CA MET A 74 -11.73 6.10 -11.11
C MET A 74 -12.49 4.80 -11.19
N GLU A 75 -12.98 4.46 -12.37
CA GLU A 75 -13.70 3.22 -12.62
C GLU A 75 -12.75 2.00 -12.56
N PHE A 76 -13.29 0.84 -12.19
CA PHE A 76 -12.54 -0.41 -12.12
C PHE A 76 -11.86 -0.76 -13.45
N GLU A 77 -12.54 -0.58 -14.59
CA GLU A 77 -12.02 -0.88 -15.92
C GLU A 77 -10.77 -0.04 -16.27
N LYS A 78 -10.65 1.16 -15.73
CA LYS A 78 -9.46 1.99 -15.86
C LYS A 78 -8.39 1.53 -14.86
N LEU A 79 -8.77 1.24 -13.63
CA LEU A 79 -7.85 0.85 -12.56
C LEU A 79 -7.13 -0.47 -12.89
N LYS A 80 -7.82 -1.45 -13.46
CA LYS A 80 -7.24 -2.75 -13.84
C LYS A 80 -6.21 -2.70 -14.98
N GLN A 81 -6.03 -1.54 -15.62
CA GLN A 81 -4.97 -1.34 -16.61
C GLN A 81 -3.58 -1.17 -15.97
N TYR A 82 -3.54 -0.96 -14.65
CA TYR A 82 -2.32 -0.88 -13.88
C TYR A 82 -2.00 -2.21 -13.23
N ASP A 83 -0.71 -2.54 -13.17
CA ASP A 83 -0.21 -3.74 -12.50
C ASP A 83 -0.04 -3.53 -11.00
N VAL A 84 0.20 -2.28 -10.59
CA VAL A 84 0.36 -1.89 -9.19
C VAL A 84 -0.31 -0.54 -8.90
N VAL A 85 -0.96 -0.44 -7.75
CA VAL A 85 -1.44 0.80 -7.15
C VAL A 85 -0.57 1.11 -5.93
N TYR A 86 0.08 2.27 -5.93
CA TYR A 86 0.95 2.74 -4.84
C TYR A 86 0.27 3.91 -4.12
N LEU A 87 -0.16 3.68 -2.88
CA LEU A 87 -0.82 4.67 -2.02
C LEU A 87 0.22 5.28 -1.08
N CYS A 88 0.52 6.57 -1.26
CA CYS A 88 1.52 7.29 -0.47
C CYS A 88 1.08 7.53 0.97
N GLY A 89 2.05 7.85 1.81
CA GLY A 89 1.87 8.32 3.17
C GLY A 89 1.42 9.78 3.26
N GLY A 90 1.06 10.21 4.47
CA GLY A 90 0.61 11.56 4.81
C GLY A 90 -0.59 11.54 5.75
N ASN A 91 -1.61 12.32 5.48
CA ASN A 91 -2.82 12.42 6.31
C ASN A 91 -3.80 11.27 6.01
N THR A 92 -3.95 10.35 6.95
CA THR A 92 -4.80 9.17 6.81
C THR A 92 -6.29 9.52 6.71
N HIS A 93 -6.75 10.48 7.50
CA HIS A 93 -8.16 10.91 7.49
C HIS A 93 -8.52 11.52 6.14
N TYR A 94 -7.67 12.41 5.62
CA TYR A 94 -7.90 13.04 4.33
C TYR A 94 -7.90 12.02 3.19
N LEU A 95 -6.95 11.09 3.17
CA LEU A 95 -6.91 10.03 2.17
C LEU A 95 -8.19 9.19 2.18
N LEU A 96 -8.63 8.75 3.35
CA LEU A 96 -9.84 7.94 3.50
C LEU A 96 -11.10 8.72 3.12
N GLU A 97 -11.18 10.00 3.51
CA GLU A 97 -12.27 10.90 3.09
C GLU A 97 -12.34 11.00 1.56
N ARG A 98 -11.19 11.23 0.89
CA ARG A 98 -11.14 11.33 -0.58
C ARG A 98 -11.54 10.02 -1.27
N ILE A 99 -11.02 8.87 -0.77
CA ILE A 99 -11.39 7.54 -1.29
C ILE A 99 -12.90 7.33 -1.20
N ASN A 100 -13.52 7.66 -0.07
CA ASN A 100 -14.96 7.48 0.13
C ASN A 100 -15.80 8.50 -0.66
N ALA A 101 -15.42 9.79 -0.63
CA ALA A 101 -16.14 10.85 -1.32
C ALA A 101 -16.14 10.69 -2.85
N THR A 102 -15.07 10.13 -3.43
CA THR A 102 -14.97 9.88 -4.87
C THR A 102 -15.53 8.52 -5.29
N GLY A 103 -15.93 7.67 -4.34
CA GLY A 103 -16.36 6.29 -4.60
C GLY A 103 -15.22 5.35 -5.00
N PHE A 104 -13.96 5.76 -4.86
CA PHE A 104 -12.79 4.96 -5.27
C PHE A 104 -12.62 3.68 -4.42
N HIS A 105 -13.26 3.61 -3.26
CA HIS A 105 -13.21 2.42 -2.39
C HIS A 105 -13.73 1.16 -3.09
N GLU A 106 -14.80 1.24 -3.91
CA GLU A 106 -15.35 0.07 -4.61
C GLU A 106 -14.41 -0.44 -5.73
N PRO A 107 -13.94 0.40 -6.67
CA PRO A 107 -12.94 -0.01 -7.65
C PRO A 107 -11.66 -0.58 -7.03
N LEU A 108 -11.17 0.01 -5.93
CA LEU A 108 -9.96 -0.46 -5.26
C LEU A 108 -10.16 -1.85 -4.61
N LYS A 109 -11.30 -2.07 -3.94
CA LYS A 109 -11.65 -3.39 -3.41
C LYS A 109 -11.81 -4.44 -4.51
N ALA A 110 -12.47 -4.07 -5.61
CA ALA A 110 -12.61 -4.95 -6.78
C ALA A 110 -11.23 -5.29 -7.38
N TYR A 111 -10.34 -4.31 -7.50
CA TYR A 111 -8.98 -4.49 -8.00
C TYR A 111 -8.17 -5.47 -7.12
N ILE A 112 -8.26 -5.35 -5.79
CA ILE A 112 -7.61 -6.28 -4.86
C ILE A 112 -8.18 -7.69 -5.00
N LYS A 113 -9.51 -7.82 -5.12
CA LYS A 113 -10.18 -9.13 -5.34
C LYS A 113 -9.81 -9.76 -6.67
N ASP A 114 -9.60 -8.96 -7.71
CA ASP A 114 -9.14 -9.41 -9.04
C ASP A 114 -7.61 -9.62 -9.08
N ASN A 115 -7.00 -9.83 -7.94
CA ASN A 115 -5.56 -10.07 -7.78
C ASN A 115 -4.65 -8.91 -8.22
N GLY A 116 -5.14 -7.68 -8.21
CA GLY A 116 -4.33 -6.48 -8.37
C GLY A 116 -3.34 -6.32 -7.22
N LEU A 117 -2.16 -5.76 -7.50
CA LEU A 117 -1.13 -5.49 -6.49
C LEU A 117 -1.31 -4.08 -5.92
N VAL A 118 -1.44 -3.99 -4.59
CA VAL A 118 -1.50 -2.71 -3.89
C VAL A 118 -0.35 -2.58 -2.91
N ILE A 119 0.33 -1.44 -2.95
CA ILE A 119 1.30 -1.04 -1.93
C ILE A 119 0.69 0.11 -1.13
N GLY A 120 0.59 -0.04 0.17
CA GLY A 120 0.28 1.03 1.10
C GLY A 120 1.54 1.49 1.83
N VAL A 121 1.69 2.81 2.00
CA VAL A 121 2.77 3.41 2.77
C VAL A 121 2.19 4.28 3.86
N SER A 122 2.52 4.01 5.13
CA SER A 122 2.03 4.78 6.29
C SER A 122 0.51 5.00 6.23
N ALA A 123 0.03 6.20 5.96
CA ALA A 123 -1.39 6.51 5.77
C ALA A 123 -2.05 5.58 4.74
N GLY A 124 -1.37 5.28 3.63
CA GLY A 124 -1.83 4.34 2.61
C GLY A 124 -1.96 2.89 3.10
N SER A 125 -1.25 2.51 4.18
CA SER A 125 -1.43 1.23 4.86
C SER A 125 -2.59 1.27 5.86
N LEU A 126 -2.70 2.34 6.63
CA LEU A 126 -3.68 2.47 7.71
C LEU A 126 -5.13 2.45 7.25
N ILE A 127 -5.41 2.87 6.02
CA ILE A 127 -6.78 2.85 5.46
C ILE A 127 -7.35 1.43 5.27
N PHE A 128 -6.51 0.40 5.26
CA PHE A 128 -6.93 -0.99 5.13
C PHE A 128 -7.24 -1.68 6.45
N SER A 129 -6.95 -1.04 7.56
CA SER A 129 -7.03 -1.60 8.91
C SER A 129 -8.05 -0.85 9.76
N ASN A 130 -8.37 -1.40 10.92
CA ASN A 130 -9.39 -0.86 11.83
C ASN A 130 -8.89 0.37 12.63
N ASN A 131 -8.07 1.22 12.02
CA ASN A 131 -7.56 2.45 12.62
C ASN A 131 -8.59 3.60 12.59
N LEU A 132 -9.43 3.62 11.57
CA LEU A 132 -10.43 4.65 11.35
C LEU A 132 -11.80 4.02 11.06
N GLU A 133 -12.86 4.76 11.36
CA GLU A 133 -14.21 4.42 10.87
C GLU A 133 -14.25 4.53 9.34
N ASN A 134 -15.11 3.75 8.69
CA ASN A 134 -15.26 3.71 7.23
C ASN A 134 -13.98 3.36 6.46
N ASN A 135 -13.06 2.63 7.09
CA ASN A 135 -11.87 2.08 6.44
C ASN A 135 -12.21 1.03 5.37
N LEU A 136 -11.21 0.55 4.64
CA LEU A 136 -11.42 -0.41 3.56
C LEU A 136 -11.65 -1.86 4.03
N GLY A 137 -11.47 -2.15 5.32
CA GLY A 137 -11.88 -3.41 5.96
C GLY A 137 -11.12 -4.64 5.45
N LEU A 138 -9.84 -4.51 5.15
CA LEU A 138 -9.01 -5.65 4.76
C LEU A 138 -8.47 -6.40 5.98
N ILE A 139 -8.15 -5.66 7.05
CA ILE A 139 -7.66 -6.20 8.32
C ILE A 139 -8.60 -5.75 9.44
N ASP A 140 -9.04 -6.67 10.29
CA ASP A 140 -9.98 -6.43 11.38
C ASP A 140 -9.34 -5.93 12.69
N THR A 141 -8.05 -5.67 12.68
CA THR A 141 -7.30 -5.07 13.79
C THR A 141 -6.65 -3.76 13.39
N LYS A 142 -6.06 -3.06 14.35
CA LYS A 142 -5.28 -1.85 14.08
C LYS A 142 -3.90 -2.21 13.56
N LEU A 143 -3.39 -1.34 12.70
CA LEU A 143 -2.03 -1.34 12.21
C LEU A 143 -1.32 -0.10 12.76
N ASP A 144 -0.21 -0.31 13.48
CA ASP A 144 0.63 0.77 13.97
C ASP A 144 1.87 0.85 13.07
N VAL A 145 2.16 2.04 12.55
CA VAL A 145 3.30 2.30 11.67
C VAL A 145 4.34 3.17 12.38
N HIS A 146 5.56 3.21 11.85
CA HIS A 146 6.70 3.95 12.41
C HIS A 146 7.04 3.55 13.85
N CYS A 147 6.78 2.30 14.21
CA CYS A 147 7.10 1.77 15.52
C CYS A 147 8.61 1.64 15.71
N VAL A 148 9.09 1.85 16.95
CA VAL A 148 10.49 1.58 17.33
C VAL A 148 10.76 0.07 17.39
N MET A 149 9.76 -0.69 17.85
CA MET A 149 9.76 -2.16 17.85
C MET A 149 8.53 -2.64 17.10
N GLY A 150 8.75 -3.53 16.14
CA GLY A 150 7.71 -4.12 15.29
C GLY A 150 7.38 -5.57 15.68
N GLU A 151 6.50 -6.14 14.90
CA GLU A 151 6.20 -7.58 14.97
C GLU A 151 7.43 -8.40 14.58
N LYS A 152 7.48 -9.61 15.12
CA LYS A 152 8.48 -10.59 14.72
C LYS A 152 8.21 -11.04 13.27
N ARG A 153 9.29 -11.13 12.51
CA ARG A 153 9.26 -11.73 11.18
C ARG A 153 8.64 -13.13 11.20
N GLY A 154 7.81 -13.42 10.21
CA GLY A 154 7.22 -14.74 10.01
C GLY A 154 5.74 -14.69 9.68
N LYS A 155 5.14 -15.88 9.59
CA LYS A 155 3.73 -16.01 9.29
C LYS A 155 2.85 -15.40 10.38
N VAL A 156 1.82 -14.70 9.95
CA VAL A 156 0.80 -14.09 10.80
C VAL A 156 -0.39 -15.03 10.86
N THR A 157 -0.83 -15.38 12.08
CA THR A 157 -1.99 -16.24 12.28
C THR A 157 -3.25 -15.41 12.52
N TYR A 158 -4.26 -15.64 11.73
CA TYR A 158 -5.58 -15.02 11.90
C TYR A 158 -6.48 -15.86 12.84
N PRO A 159 -7.39 -15.29 13.65
CA PRO A 159 -7.59 -13.85 13.83
C PRO A 159 -6.45 -13.17 14.61
N LEU A 160 -6.18 -11.94 14.22
CA LEU A 160 -5.16 -11.13 14.87
C LEU A 160 -5.63 -10.75 16.28
N LYS A 161 -4.83 -11.09 17.31
CA LYS A 161 -5.21 -10.86 18.71
C LYS A 161 -4.83 -9.47 19.22
N GLU A 162 -3.84 -8.86 18.59
CA GLU A 162 -3.27 -7.57 18.97
C GLU A 162 -3.05 -6.70 17.74
N ASN A 163 -2.77 -5.41 17.94
CA ASN A 163 -2.39 -4.52 16.85
C ASN A 163 -1.13 -5.04 16.15
N VAL A 164 -1.11 -4.97 14.84
CA VAL A 164 0.10 -5.26 14.05
C VAL A 164 1.00 -4.04 14.07
N LYS A 165 2.25 -4.20 14.50
CA LYS A 165 3.23 -3.11 14.63
C LYS A 165 4.30 -3.23 13.55
N LEU A 166 4.46 -2.21 12.75
CA LEU A 166 5.48 -2.15 11.70
C LEU A 166 6.52 -1.08 12.01
N THR A 167 7.79 -1.46 12.00
CA THR A 167 8.91 -0.52 11.95
C THR A 167 9.04 0.06 10.53
N ASN A 168 9.96 1.00 10.33
CA ASN A 168 10.23 1.52 8.97
C ASN A 168 10.86 0.47 8.04
N THR A 169 11.39 -0.61 8.59
CA THR A 169 12.06 -1.69 7.85
C THR A 169 11.22 -2.97 7.75
N CYS A 170 10.00 -2.96 8.30
CA CYS A 170 9.06 -4.08 8.23
C CYS A 170 7.93 -3.83 7.25
N ALA A 171 7.34 -4.91 6.74
CA ALA A 171 6.12 -4.88 5.96
C ALA A 171 5.21 -6.07 6.31
N LEU A 172 3.90 -5.85 6.22
CA LEU A 172 2.89 -6.90 6.22
C LEU A 172 2.56 -7.26 4.77
N VAL A 173 2.84 -8.49 4.40
CA VAL A 173 2.55 -9.06 3.09
C VAL A 173 1.27 -9.88 3.19
N ILE A 174 0.32 -9.66 2.31
CA ILE A 174 -0.94 -10.39 2.24
C ILE A 174 -1.08 -10.94 0.82
N ARG A 175 -0.94 -12.26 0.66
CA ARG A 175 -1.12 -12.96 -0.63
C ARG A 175 -2.49 -13.60 -0.74
N ASP A 176 -3.02 -14.06 0.38
CA ASP A 176 -4.40 -14.54 0.50
C ASP A 176 -4.90 -14.25 1.92
N PHE A 177 -6.04 -13.55 2.03
CA PHE A 177 -6.61 -13.22 3.33
C PHE A 177 -7.73 -14.20 3.67
N PRO A 178 -7.74 -14.79 4.86
CA PRO A 178 -6.76 -14.61 5.97
C PRO A 178 -5.62 -15.65 6.00
N ASP A 179 -5.48 -16.49 4.97
CA ASP A 179 -4.72 -17.74 5.03
C ASP A 179 -3.22 -17.57 4.73
N ASP A 180 -2.82 -16.55 3.98
CA ASP A 180 -1.41 -16.29 3.65
C ASP A 180 -1.01 -14.85 3.92
N MET A 181 -0.60 -14.61 5.16
CA MET A 181 -0.05 -13.34 5.63
C MET A 181 1.29 -13.56 6.32
N GLU A 182 2.21 -12.63 6.13
CA GLU A 182 3.52 -12.67 6.81
C GLU A 182 4.09 -11.27 7.09
N ILE A 183 4.89 -11.16 8.14
CA ILE A 183 5.76 -10.02 8.39
C ILE A 183 7.13 -10.31 7.79
N ILE A 184 7.63 -9.41 6.97
CA ILE A 184 8.98 -9.41 6.41
C ILE A 184 9.76 -8.19 6.90
N GLY A 185 11.09 -8.25 6.81
CA GLY A 185 11.97 -7.21 7.32
C GLY A 185 12.28 -7.34 8.82
N GLU A 186 12.97 -6.34 9.38
CA GLU A 186 13.42 -6.28 10.77
C GLU A 186 13.02 -4.97 11.45
#